data_056c927360b2a61ab31c33e19547d525
#
_entry.id   056c927360b2a61ab31c33e19547d525
#
_cell.length_a   1.000
_cell.length_b   1.000
_cell.length_c   1.000
_cell.angle_alpha   90.00
_cell.angle_beta   90.00
_cell.angle_gamma   90.00
#
_symmetry.space_group_name_H-M   'P 1'
#
loop_
_entity.id
_entity.type
_entity.pdbx_description
1 polymer ?
#
loop_
_entity_poly.entity_id
_entity_poly.type
_entity_poly.pdbx_seq_one_letter_code
_entity_poly.pdbx_strand_id
1 'polypeptide(L)'
;ADFGLSTILIRNVSRQKELTREYVGNILALKAVLSLICVSVIGIFILFTDYPADVITILMIFGGVMFFKALVDFFCAVLNAHERMDIEALIKGANHAILFLSGTVVLTVGCGLSGLANVFLIVYLISSIIGFYMVYVIIVEIRPCFDLRFWKYILRESLPLALTVIFTVIYFKIDVVMLSLIRGDNSEIGW
;
A
#
# COMPACT_ATOMS: atom_id res chain seq x y z
N ALA A 1 -2.73 -1.73 2.95
CA ALA A 1 -2.99 -2.60 4.11
C ALA A 1 -1.74 -3.43 4.41
N ASP A 2 -0.93 -2.98 5.35
CA ASP A 2 0.36 -3.63 5.61
C ASP A 2 0.31 -4.57 6.84
N PHE A 3 -0.76 -4.48 7.64
CA PHE A 3 -1.02 -5.32 8.83
C PHE A 3 0.23 -5.62 9.69
N GLY A 4 1.23 -4.73 9.71
CA GLY A 4 2.47 -4.92 10.45
C GLY A 4 3.46 -5.91 9.82
N LEU A 5 3.18 -6.45 8.63
CA LEU A 5 4.06 -7.40 7.95
C LEU A 5 5.45 -6.82 7.65
N SER A 6 5.50 -5.55 7.23
CA SER A 6 6.77 -4.84 6.98
C SER A 6 7.59 -4.67 8.25
N THR A 7 6.95 -4.43 9.40
CA THR A 7 7.65 -4.31 10.69
C THR A 7 8.29 -5.63 11.11
N ILE A 8 7.57 -6.75 10.95
CA ILE A 8 8.10 -8.08 11.25
C ILE A 8 9.24 -8.44 10.32
N LEU A 9 9.08 -8.15 9.01
CA LEU A 9 10.14 -8.36 8.03
C LEU A 9 11.41 -7.61 8.44
N ILE A 10 11.31 -6.31 8.71
CA ILE A 10 12.45 -5.49 9.13
C ILE A 10 13.08 -6.08 10.37
N ARG A 11 12.30 -6.40 11.41
CA ARG A 11 12.83 -6.94 12.68
C ARG A 11 13.57 -8.26 12.52
N ASN A 12 13.02 -9.20 11.75
CA ASN A 12 13.58 -10.55 11.65
C ASN A 12 14.73 -10.61 10.65
N VAL A 13 14.60 -9.94 9.50
CA VAL A 13 15.65 -9.90 8.46
C VAL A 13 16.86 -9.08 8.91
N SER A 14 16.67 -7.97 9.66
CA SER A 14 17.81 -7.20 10.18
C SER A 14 18.68 -7.99 11.17
N ARG A 15 18.07 -8.95 11.88
CA ARG A 15 18.80 -9.85 12.80
C ARG A 15 19.50 -10.98 12.08
N GLN A 16 18.90 -11.54 11.03
CA GLN A 16 19.39 -12.70 10.28
C GLN A 16 19.18 -12.47 8.79
N LYS A 17 20.15 -11.88 8.12
CA LYS A 17 20.09 -11.55 6.68
C LYS A 17 19.94 -12.78 5.78
N GLU A 18 20.30 -13.96 6.25
CA GLU A 18 20.13 -15.24 5.53
C GLU A 18 18.64 -15.59 5.27
N LEU A 19 17.75 -15.15 6.15
CA LEU A 19 16.32 -15.39 6.03
C LEU A 19 15.63 -14.49 4.99
N THR A 20 16.34 -13.52 4.41
CA THR A 20 15.78 -12.54 3.46
C THR A 20 14.99 -13.22 2.35
N ARG A 21 15.56 -14.23 1.72
CA ARG A 21 14.95 -14.92 0.58
C ARG A 21 13.61 -15.57 0.94
N GLU A 22 13.56 -16.24 2.09
CA GLU A 22 12.38 -16.92 2.57
C GLU A 22 11.28 -15.91 2.95
N TYR A 23 11.64 -14.87 3.71
CA TYR A 23 10.71 -13.83 4.12
C TYR A 23 10.17 -13.02 2.94
N VAL A 24 11.05 -12.58 2.03
CA VAL A 24 10.66 -11.78 0.86
C VAL A 24 9.73 -12.58 -0.04
N GLY A 25 10.07 -13.84 -0.35
CA GLY A 25 9.26 -14.69 -1.23
C GLY A 25 7.87 -14.99 -0.65
N ASN A 26 7.80 -15.37 0.62
CA ASN A 26 6.55 -15.72 1.30
C ASN A 26 5.66 -14.50 1.57
N ILE A 27 6.24 -13.38 2.01
CA ILE A 27 5.46 -12.15 2.29
C ILE A 27 4.95 -11.53 0.99
N LEU A 28 5.74 -11.54 -0.08
CA LEU A 28 5.29 -11.06 -1.38
C LEU A 28 4.08 -11.85 -1.88
N ALA A 29 4.14 -13.19 -1.79
CA ALA A 29 3.03 -14.06 -2.15
C ALA A 29 1.80 -13.82 -1.27
N LEU A 30 1.99 -13.68 0.04
CA LEU A 30 0.91 -13.37 0.98
C LEU A 30 0.27 -12.00 0.67
N LYS A 31 1.06 -10.97 0.39
CA LYS A 31 0.56 -9.64 0.00
C LYS A 31 -0.21 -9.68 -1.32
N ALA A 32 0.24 -10.47 -2.29
CA ALA A 32 -0.49 -10.66 -3.55
C ALA A 32 -1.88 -11.28 -3.31
N VAL A 33 -1.97 -12.31 -2.48
CA VAL A 33 -3.24 -12.95 -2.10
C VAL A 33 -4.14 -11.98 -1.34
N LEU A 34 -3.62 -11.29 -0.33
CA LEU A 34 -4.39 -10.31 0.45
C LEU A 34 -4.91 -9.16 -0.42
N SER A 35 -4.10 -8.68 -1.36
CA SER A 35 -4.52 -7.62 -2.26
C SER A 35 -5.59 -8.09 -3.25
N LEU A 36 -5.51 -9.32 -3.73
CA LEU A 36 -6.55 -9.92 -4.56
C LEU A 36 -7.88 -10.01 -3.80
N ILE A 37 -7.84 -10.43 -2.54
CA ILE A 37 -9.01 -10.45 -1.66
C ILE A 37 -9.57 -9.04 -1.49
N CYS A 38 -8.75 -8.04 -1.21
CA CYS A 38 -9.19 -6.65 -1.07
C CYS A 38 -9.87 -6.12 -2.35
N VAL A 39 -9.27 -6.36 -3.51
CA VAL A 39 -9.86 -5.96 -4.80
C VAL A 39 -11.19 -6.67 -5.04
N SER A 40 -11.28 -7.96 -4.71
CA SER A 40 -12.53 -8.73 -4.82
C SER A 40 -13.62 -8.17 -3.90
N VAL A 41 -13.29 -7.84 -2.66
CA VAL A 41 -14.24 -7.22 -1.71
C VAL A 41 -14.72 -5.87 -2.21
N ILE A 42 -13.84 -5.03 -2.74
CA ILE A 42 -14.20 -3.74 -3.34
C ILE A 42 -15.13 -3.97 -4.54
N GLY A 43 -14.80 -4.93 -5.42
CA GLY A 43 -15.63 -5.29 -6.58
C GLY A 43 -17.03 -5.76 -6.17
N ILE A 44 -17.13 -6.61 -5.15
CA ILE A 44 -18.40 -7.08 -4.61
C ILE A 44 -19.20 -5.90 -4.02
N PHE A 45 -18.54 -5.03 -3.25
CA PHE A 45 -19.20 -3.85 -2.66
C PHE A 45 -19.78 -2.93 -3.72
N ILE A 46 -19.07 -2.72 -4.83
CA ILE A 46 -19.53 -1.91 -5.96
C ILE A 46 -20.80 -2.50 -6.59
N LEU A 47 -20.92 -3.84 -6.69
CA LEU A 47 -22.10 -4.51 -7.25
C LEU A 47 -23.36 -4.32 -6.40
N PHE A 48 -23.22 -4.06 -5.10
CA PHE A 48 -24.34 -3.82 -4.17
C PHE A 48 -24.69 -2.34 -4.00
N THR A 49 -23.97 -1.44 -4.67
CA THR A 49 -24.16 0.00 -4.48
C THR A 49 -24.37 0.66 -5.84
N ASP A 50 -25.46 1.41 -5.99
CA ASP A 50 -25.82 2.14 -7.22
C ASP A 50 -25.01 3.44 -7.37
N TYR A 51 -23.68 3.30 -7.48
CA TYR A 51 -22.81 4.45 -7.75
C TYR A 51 -22.80 4.82 -9.24
N PRO A 52 -22.67 6.12 -9.60
CA PRO A 52 -22.42 6.54 -10.96
C PRO A 52 -21.16 5.87 -11.54
N ALA A 53 -21.16 5.57 -12.85
CA ALA A 53 -20.06 4.87 -13.52
C ALA A 53 -18.71 5.57 -13.36
N ASP A 54 -18.69 6.90 -13.28
CA ASP A 54 -17.48 7.68 -13.06
C ASP A 54 -16.85 7.41 -11.67
N VAL A 55 -17.69 7.28 -10.64
CA VAL A 55 -17.24 6.97 -9.27
C VAL A 55 -16.68 5.55 -9.21
N ILE A 56 -17.33 4.59 -9.86
CA ILE A 56 -16.86 3.21 -9.95
C ILE A 56 -15.48 3.15 -10.59
N THR A 57 -15.28 3.85 -11.70
CA THR A 57 -14.00 3.91 -12.41
C THR A 57 -12.90 4.47 -11.50
N ILE A 58 -13.16 5.56 -10.80
CA ILE A 58 -12.21 6.16 -9.87
C ILE A 58 -11.87 5.21 -8.72
N LEU A 59 -12.86 4.52 -8.13
CA LEU A 59 -12.65 3.55 -7.06
C LEU A 59 -11.77 2.38 -7.52
N MET A 60 -11.98 1.86 -8.74
CA MET A 60 -11.14 0.79 -9.31
C MET A 60 -9.70 1.25 -9.53
N ILE A 61 -9.49 2.47 -10.04
CA ILE A 61 -8.14 3.04 -10.21
C ILE A 61 -7.46 3.18 -8.85
N PHE A 62 -8.13 3.70 -7.83
CA PHE A 62 -7.58 3.80 -6.48
C PHE A 62 -7.31 2.43 -5.85
N GLY A 63 -8.10 1.41 -6.14
CA GLY A 63 -7.80 0.03 -5.77
C GLY A 63 -6.44 -0.42 -6.32
N GLY A 64 -6.17 -0.15 -7.60
CA GLY A 64 -4.87 -0.38 -8.24
C GLY A 64 -3.73 0.44 -7.62
N VAL A 65 -3.98 1.71 -7.32
CA VAL A 65 -3.02 2.58 -6.61
C VAL A 65 -2.62 1.97 -5.26
N MET A 66 -3.58 1.53 -4.47
CA MET A 66 -3.32 0.92 -3.16
C MET A 66 -2.52 -0.37 -3.27
N PHE A 67 -2.75 -1.16 -4.31
CA PHE A 67 -1.97 -2.36 -4.59
C PHE A 67 -0.50 -2.03 -4.88
N PHE A 68 -0.22 -1.14 -5.85
CA PHE A 68 1.15 -0.77 -6.19
C PHE A 68 1.85 -0.04 -5.03
N LYS A 69 1.14 0.81 -4.30
CA LYS A 69 1.66 1.45 -3.10
C LYS A 69 2.09 0.42 -2.06
N ALA A 70 1.29 -0.62 -1.81
CA ALA A 70 1.63 -1.68 -0.87
C ALA A 70 2.89 -2.46 -1.31
N LEU A 71 3.12 -2.62 -2.61
CA LEU A 71 4.36 -3.21 -3.15
C LEU A 71 5.56 -2.29 -2.94
N VAL A 72 5.44 -0.98 -3.21
CA VAL A 72 6.50 -0.01 -2.94
C VAL A 72 6.89 -0.02 -1.46
N ASP A 73 5.90 0.05 -0.56
CA ASP A 73 6.15 0.01 0.88
C ASP A 73 6.84 -1.29 1.31
N PHE A 74 6.50 -2.41 0.66
CA PHE A 74 7.16 -3.70 0.90
C PHE A 74 8.63 -3.70 0.44
N PHE A 75 8.92 -3.24 -0.77
CA PHE A 75 10.30 -3.18 -1.26
C PHE A 75 11.15 -2.20 -0.44
N CYS A 76 10.58 -1.07 -0.04
CA CYS A 76 11.21 -0.14 0.89
C CYS A 76 11.52 -0.80 2.24
N ALA A 77 10.62 -1.63 2.78
CA ALA A 77 10.87 -2.36 4.02
C ALA A 77 12.01 -3.38 3.89
N VAL A 78 12.13 -4.05 2.73
CA VAL A 78 13.27 -4.95 2.45
C VAL A 78 14.59 -4.18 2.40
N LEU A 79 14.61 -3.03 1.73
CA LEU A 79 15.80 -2.15 1.68
C LEU A 79 16.20 -1.68 3.08
N ASN A 80 15.22 -1.27 3.89
CA ASN A 80 15.43 -0.85 5.27
C ASN A 80 16.01 -1.97 6.14
N ALA A 81 15.51 -3.21 6.00
CA ALA A 81 16.04 -4.38 6.70
C ALA A 81 17.52 -4.65 6.37
N HIS A 82 17.99 -4.21 5.22
CA HIS A 82 19.38 -4.28 4.78
C HIS A 82 20.19 -2.98 5.00
N GLU A 83 19.67 -2.07 5.83
CA GLU A 83 20.33 -0.80 6.17
C GLU A 83 20.53 0.16 4.97
N ARG A 84 19.76 -0.04 3.88
CA ARG A 84 19.79 0.82 2.69
C ARG A 84 18.69 1.85 2.74
N MET A 85 18.69 2.62 3.82
CA MET A 85 17.71 3.70 4.04
C MET A 85 17.92 4.86 3.06
N ASP A 86 19.11 5.01 2.49
CA ASP A 86 19.44 5.96 1.43
C ASP A 86 18.55 5.76 0.20
N ILE A 87 18.42 4.51 -0.26
CA ILE A 87 17.60 4.15 -1.42
C ILE A 87 16.11 4.26 -1.09
N GLU A 88 15.70 3.83 0.11
CA GLU A 88 14.32 4.00 0.57
C GLU A 88 13.91 5.47 0.57
N ALA A 89 14.74 6.35 1.14
CA ALA A 89 14.48 7.78 1.19
C ALA A 89 14.39 8.39 -0.21
N LEU A 90 15.27 7.95 -1.14
CA LEU A 90 15.25 8.41 -2.53
C LEU A 90 13.94 7.99 -3.24
N ILE A 91 13.51 6.73 -3.11
CA ILE A 91 12.28 6.24 -3.74
C ILE A 91 11.07 6.98 -3.17
N LYS A 92 10.95 7.11 -1.85
CA LYS A 92 9.83 7.81 -1.22
C LYS A 92 9.83 9.30 -1.54
N GLY A 93 10.99 9.95 -1.47
CA GLY A 93 11.14 11.37 -1.79
C GLY A 93 10.82 11.67 -3.25
N ALA A 94 11.34 10.87 -4.18
CA ALA A 94 11.04 10.99 -5.60
C ALA A 94 9.54 10.79 -5.87
N ASN A 95 8.90 9.80 -5.24
CA ASN A 95 7.47 9.58 -5.37
C ASN A 95 6.65 10.82 -4.96
N HIS A 96 6.94 11.39 -3.79
CA HIS A 96 6.20 12.57 -3.33
C HIS A 96 6.44 13.78 -4.23
N ALA A 97 7.68 14.00 -4.69
CA ALA A 97 8.01 15.07 -5.60
C ALA A 97 7.29 14.93 -6.95
N ILE A 98 7.32 13.73 -7.55
CA ILE A 98 6.65 13.46 -8.82
C ILE A 98 5.12 13.59 -8.67
N LEU A 99 4.55 13.06 -7.60
CA LEU A 99 3.11 13.18 -7.34
C LEU A 99 2.69 14.65 -7.15
N PHE A 100 3.48 15.43 -6.44
CA PHE A 100 3.21 16.85 -6.25
C PHE A 100 3.25 17.61 -7.59
N LEU A 101 4.33 17.45 -8.36
CA LEU A 101 4.49 18.15 -9.64
C LEU A 101 3.42 17.72 -10.67
N SER A 102 3.27 16.41 -10.89
CA SER A 102 2.33 15.89 -11.88
C SER A 102 0.87 16.12 -11.45
N GLY A 103 0.56 16.00 -10.17
CA GLY A 103 -0.76 16.31 -9.61
C GLY A 103 -1.14 17.76 -9.81
N THR A 104 -0.22 18.70 -9.55
CA THR A 104 -0.43 20.13 -9.79
C THR A 104 -0.70 20.41 -11.28
N VAL A 105 0.09 19.82 -12.20
CA VAL A 105 -0.10 19.98 -13.64
C VAL A 105 -1.47 19.46 -14.08
N VAL A 106 -1.87 18.28 -13.63
CA VAL A 106 -3.16 17.66 -14.00
C VAL A 106 -4.35 18.50 -13.52
N LEU A 107 -4.25 19.07 -12.32
CA LEU A 107 -5.30 19.95 -11.78
C LEU A 107 -5.37 21.27 -12.52
N THR A 108 -4.23 21.87 -12.91
CA THR A 108 -4.23 23.13 -13.68
C THR A 108 -4.74 22.96 -15.10
N VAL A 109 -4.53 21.79 -15.71
CA VAL A 109 -5.07 21.44 -17.05
C VAL A 109 -6.58 21.12 -16.99
N GLY A 110 -7.15 20.93 -15.78
CA GLY A 110 -8.59 20.69 -15.63
C GLY A 110 -9.02 19.24 -15.89
N CYS A 111 -8.11 18.27 -15.83
CA CYS A 111 -8.44 16.85 -16.04
C CYS A 111 -9.27 16.22 -14.92
N GLY A 112 -9.58 16.97 -13.86
CA GLY A 112 -10.43 16.53 -12.77
C GLY A 112 -9.83 15.41 -11.91
N LEU A 113 -10.69 14.77 -11.11
CA LEU A 113 -10.29 13.73 -10.16
C LEU A 113 -9.83 12.44 -10.85
N SER A 114 -10.41 12.09 -11.99
CA SER A 114 -10.00 10.90 -12.77
C SER A 114 -8.60 11.03 -13.34
N GLY A 115 -8.23 12.23 -13.83
CA GLY A 115 -6.85 12.50 -14.26
C GLY A 115 -5.85 12.36 -13.12
N LEU A 116 -6.19 12.89 -11.94
CA LEU A 116 -5.35 12.76 -10.75
C LEU A 116 -5.17 11.29 -10.33
N ALA A 117 -6.25 10.50 -10.31
CA ALA A 117 -6.20 9.08 -9.97
C ALA A 117 -5.28 8.28 -10.92
N ASN A 118 -5.32 8.57 -12.22
CA ASN A 118 -4.44 7.94 -13.21
C ASN A 118 -2.96 8.29 -12.99
N VAL A 119 -2.65 9.53 -12.63
CA VAL A 119 -1.27 9.94 -12.29
C VAL A 119 -0.77 9.15 -11.08
N PHE A 120 -1.57 9.02 -10.03
CA PHE A 120 -1.19 8.22 -8.87
C PHE A 120 -0.91 6.76 -9.27
N LEU A 121 -1.77 6.16 -10.11
CA LEU A 121 -1.59 4.79 -10.58
C LEU A 121 -0.25 4.63 -11.31
N ILE A 122 0.05 5.50 -12.27
CA ILE A 122 1.27 5.44 -13.08
C ILE A 122 2.52 5.61 -12.20
N VAL A 123 2.51 6.59 -11.31
CA VAL A 123 3.66 6.87 -10.43
C VAL A 123 3.94 5.67 -9.51
N TYR A 124 2.93 5.12 -8.84
CA TYR A 124 3.14 3.96 -7.96
C TYR A 124 3.47 2.69 -8.73
N LEU A 125 2.96 2.51 -9.95
CA LEU A 125 3.33 1.40 -10.82
C LEU A 125 4.83 1.47 -11.18
N ILE A 126 5.30 2.62 -11.68
CA ILE A 126 6.71 2.82 -12.02
C ILE A 126 7.60 2.62 -10.80
N SER A 127 7.22 3.18 -9.67
CA SER A 127 7.98 3.06 -8.42
C SER A 127 8.02 1.63 -7.89
N SER A 128 6.96 0.85 -8.09
CA SER A 128 6.94 -0.56 -7.73
C SER A 128 7.92 -1.37 -8.58
N ILE A 129 8.02 -1.07 -9.88
CA ILE A 129 8.99 -1.69 -10.78
C ILE A 129 10.43 -1.33 -10.36
N ILE A 130 10.68 -0.06 -10.06
CA ILE A 130 11.99 0.41 -9.58
C ILE A 130 12.35 -0.27 -8.25
N GLY A 131 11.42 -0.33 -7.30
CA GLY A 131 11.62 -1.01 -6.02
C GLY A 131 11.93 -2.49 -6.18
N PHE A 132 11.18 -3.19 -7.03
CA PHE A 132 11.44 -4.59 -7.38
C PHE A 132 12.85 -4.77 -7.96
N TYR A 133 13.22 -3.96 -8.95
CA TYR A 133 14.52 -4.02 -9.60
C TYR A 133 15.68 -3.78 -8.61
N MET A 134 15.54 -2.78 -7.72
CA MET A 134 16.55 -2.49 -6.72
C MET A 134 16.73 -3.64 -5.72
N VAL A 135 15.65 -4.25 -5.25
CA VAL A 135 15.74 -5.42 -4.36
C VAL A 135 16.35 -6.62 -5.07
N TYR A 136 15.95 -6.87 -6.32
CA TYR A 136 16.48 -7.98 -7.10
C TYR A 136 17.98 -7.87 -7.36
N VAL A 137 18.47 -6.67 -7.72
CA VAL A 137 19.88 -6.45 -8.07
C VAL A 137 20.78 -6.36 -6.84
N ILE A 138 20.30 -5.71 -5.75
CA ILE A 138 21.17 -5.35 -4.62
C ILE A 138 21.14 -6.42 -3.53
N ILE A 139 19.98 -7.08 -3.32
CA ILE A 139 19.78 -7.88 -2.12
C ILE A 139 19.67 -9.37 -2.44
N VAL A 140 18.65 -9.79 -3.21
CA VAL A 140 18.38 -11.22 -3.39
C VAL A 140 17.52 -11.49 -4.61
N GLU A 141 17.73 -12.64 -5.28
CA GLU A 141 16.77 -13.20 -6.23
C GLU A 141 15.42 -13.45 -5.53
N ILE A 142 14.40 -12.73 -5.97
CA ILE A 142 13.05 -12.89 -5.46
C ILE A 142 12.45 -14.15 -6.10
N ARG A 143 12.25 -15.19 -5.29
CA ARG A 143 11.51 -16.39 -5.71
C ARG A 143 10.25 -16.48 -4.84
N PRO A 144 9.07 -16.34 -5.43
CA PRO A 144 7.83 -16.48 -4.65
C PRO A 144 7.76 -17.92 -4.10
N CYS A 145 7.63 -18.02 -2.79
CA CYS A 145 7.43 -19.27 -2.08
C CYS A 145 6.03 -19.26 -1.46
N PHE A 146 5.34 -20.40 -1.52
CA PHE A 146 4.02 -20.59 -0.93
C PHE A 146 4.11 -21.59 0.22
N ASP A 147 4.44 -21.12 1.42
CA ASP A 147 4.41 -21.93 2.62
C ASP A 147 3.29 -21.47 3.57
N LEU A 148 2.21 -22.28 3.62
CA LEU A 148 1.06 -21.98 4.46
C LEU A 148 1.39 -21.99 5.96
N ARG A 149 2.40 -22.77 6.40
CA ARG A 149 2.82 -22.81 7.80
C ARG A 149 3.52 -21.50 8.18
N PHE A 150 4.38 -21.03 7.28
CA PHE A 150 5.05 -19.74 7.41
C PHE A 150 4.05 -18.58 7.41
N TRP A 151 3.03 -18.62 6.53
CA TRP A 151 1.98 -17.60 6.49
C TRP A 151 1.18 -17.55 7.79
N LYS A 152 0.79 -18.72 8.33
CA LYS A 152 0.08 -18.79 9.61
C LYS A 152 0.92 -18.24 10.76
N TYR A 153 2.21 -18.54 10.77
CA TYR A 153 3.16 -18.03 11.76
C TYR A 153 3.25 -16.50 11.69
N ILE A 154 3.53 -15.94 10.50
CA ILE A 154 3.66 -14.49 10.30
C ILE A 154 2.34 -13.75 10.60
N LEU A 155 1.21 -14.27 10.14
CA LEU A 155 -0.09 -13.65 10.42
C LEU A 155 -0.39 -13.61 11.92
N ARG A 156 -0.06 -14.68 12.64
CA ARG A 156 -0.24 -14.70 14.10
C ARG A 156 0.70 -13.71 14.80
N GLU A 157 1.91 -13.58 14.35
CA GLU A 157 2.88 -12.63 14.89
C GLU A 157 2.54 -11.17 14.54
N SER A 158 1.96 -10.95 13.36
CA SER A 158 1.53 -9.61 12.91
C SER A 158 0.21 -9.13 13.54
N LEU A 159 -0.60 -10.06 14.05
CA LEU A 159 -1.95 -9.75 14.56
C LEU A 159 -1.96 -8.67 15.66
N PRO A 160 -1.11 -8.70 16.69
CA PRO A 160 -1.07 -7.62 17.68
C PRO A 160 -0.68 -6.27 17.10
N LEU A 161 0.25 -6.26 16.13
CA LEU A 161 0.64 -5.03 15.41
C LEU A 161 -0.50 -4.53 14.52
N ALA A 162 -1.19 -5.44 13.84
CA ALA A 162 -2.37 -5.10 13.02
C ALA A 162 -3.48 -4.48 13.87
N LEU A 163 -3.77 -5.04 15.05
CA LEU A 163 -4.75 -4.49 15.97
C LEU A 163 -4.36 -3.07 16.43
N THR A 164 -3.10 -2.84 16.75
CA THR A 164 -2.61 -1.49 17.10
C THR A 164 -2.85 -0.50 15.95
N VAL A 165 -2.55 -0.89 14.71
CA VAL A 165 -2.80 -0.03 13.54
C VAL A 165 -4.30 0.22 13.35
N ILE A 166 -5.14 -0.81 13.49
CA ILE A 166 -6.60 -0.68 13.36
C ILE A 166 -7.14 0.30 14.42
N PHE A 167 -6.78 0.13 15.69
CA PHE A 167 -7.21 1.04 16.75
C PHE A 167 -6.72 2.47 16.53
N THR A 168 -5.50 2.63 16.04
CA THR A 168 -4.95 3.94 15.68
C THR A 168 -5.76 4.60 14.57
N VAL A 169 -6.09 3.86 13.51
CA VAL A 169 -6.91 4.38 12.40
C VAL A 169 -8.32 4.74 12.87
N ILE A 170 -8.94 3.89 13.69
CA ILE A 170 -10.26 4.19 14.28
C ILE A 170 -10.16 5.47 15.13
N TYR A 171 -9.17 5.57 16.00
CA TYR A 171 -8.98 6.74 16.85
C TYR A 171 -8.87 8.05 16.05
N PHE A 172 -8.04 8.07 14.99
CA PHE A 172 -7.87 9.26 14.16
C PHE A 172 -9.02 9.56 13.20
N LYS A 173 -9.88 8.58 12.91
CA LYS A 173 -10.99 8.74 11.97
C LYS A 173 -12.36 8.84 12.63
N ILE A 174 -12.45 8.52 13.92
CA ILE A 174 -13.75 8.53 14.62
C ILE A 174 -14.38 9.93 14.66
N ASP A 175 -13.56 10.98 14.76
CA ASP A 175 -14.02 12.36 14.77
C ASP A 175 -14.72 12.73 13.46
N VAL A 176 -14.15 12.31 12.33
CA VAL A 176 -14.72 12.53 10.99
C VAL A 176 -16.03 11.80 10.84
N VAL A 177 -16.11 10.55 11.31
CA VAL A 177 -17.33 9.73 11.27
C VAL A 177 -18.40 10.33 12.17
N MET A 178 -18.05 10.75 13.37
CA MET A 178 -19.01 11.41 14.29
C MET A 178 -19.55 12.73 13.71
N LEU A 179 -18.69 13.56 13.12
CA LEU A 179 -19.10 14.79 12.48
C LEU A 179 -20.08 14.54 11.33
N SER A 180 -19.80 13.51 10.50
CA SER A 180 -20.69 13.16 9.38
C SER A 180 -22.08 12.68 9.85
N LEU A 181 -22.13 11.97 10.97
CA LEU A 181 -23.38 11.46 11.54
C LEU A 181 -24.21 12.55 12.25
N ILE A 182 -23.55 13.54 12.85
CA ILE A 182 -24.22 14.58 13.67
C ILE A 182 -24.71 15.73 12.78
N ARG A 183 -23.93 16.16 11.78
CA ARG A 183 -24.26 17.36 10.98
C ARG A 183 -24.89 17.08 9.63
N GLY A 184 -24.76 15.88 9.07
CA GLY A 184 -25.37 15.52 7.77
C GLY A 184 -24.90 16.31 6.54
N ASP A 185 -24.02 17.29 6.72
CA ASP A 185 -23.48 18.14 5.66
C ASP A 185 -22.00 17.85 5.43
N ASN A 186 -21.72 17.30 4.26
CA ASN A 186 -20.35 16.85 3.90
C ASN A 186 -19.42 18.01 3.50
N SER A 187 -19.93 19.22 3.36
CA SER A 187 -19.15 20.38 2.89
C SER A 187 -18.13 20.87 3.93
N GLU A 188 -18.41 20.68 5.23
CA GLU A 188 -17.51 21.10 6.32
C GLU A 188 -16.50 20.03 6.74
N ILE A 189 -16.66 18.78 6.27
CA ILE A 189 -15.76 17.65 6.63
C ILE A 189 -14.47 17.69 5.79
N GLY A 190 -14.43 18.50 4.75
CA GLY A 190 -13.30 18.63 3.84
C GLY A 190 -12.26 19.70 4.21
N TRP A 191 -12.38 20.37 5.38
CA TRP A 191 -11.46 21.41 5.86
C TRP A 191 -10.49 20.89 6.89
#